data_f10f18ff95496d62767aa2a13660534e
#
_entry.id   f10f18ff95496d62767aa2a13660534e
#
_cell.length_a   1.000
_cell.length_b   1.000
_cell.length_c   1.000
_cell.angle_alpha   90.00
_cell.angle_beta   90.00
_cell.angle_gamma   90.00
#
_symmetry.space_group_name_H-M   'P 1'
#
loop_
_entity.id
_entity.type
_entity.pdbx_description
1 polymer ?
#
loop_
_entity_poly.entity_id
_entity_poly.type
_entity_poly.pdbx_seq_one_letter_code
_entity_poly.pdbx_strand_id
1 'polypeptide(L)'
;MMKSYEIDFKEIFGSNYEYKFFSPGRINLIGEHIDYNGGHVLPIAINLGIYALVSKRRDKSFAFFSDNYFEMGIIKTNNFDYAKNDGFANYPKAVIRSMLDSGISFPFGLNIYFYSTISEQAGLSSGACIEVLTATVLNEIYKLNLTSFELAMRCHKAQSEYLQLNSGIMDQCAISLARENNALFLDNYMLNYEYIPYDLGDYSIVVCQTNKPSQKVNSKYKQRVRECQRALDIIKNNFNVLTLTKIPKEYLEMIENLLPDNKLYRRVLHVVTEEERVLKSYEALKEHDIDTFALQINASHESLRDNYDVSSSELNKIVELARNEQGCIAARMTGAGFGGCALALVHNDFLVEFKENMAKKYFDETGIHGAFFEVSACGGPRRLPKDTESLSDAIASLVQYAIDSHLIEEEDRIYTTNRILAYLNLDYIDEGTSHPEPLYMILDTIINYAANMGIIENTPEAKDAFDATIMNVFVPRPSAIIREFYSISEKSSTKALEYLYNISLSSNYI
;
A
#
# COMPACT_ATOMS: atom_id res chain seq x y z
N MET A 1 -10.64 7.83 -20.20
CA MET A 1 -11.49 8.67 -19.33
C MET A 1 -11.27 8.19 -17.91
N MET A 2 -10.53 8.92 -17.08
CA MET A 2 -10.49 8.60 -15.64
C MET A 2 -11.86 8.92 -15.07
N LYS A 3 -12.53 7.93 -14.47
CA LYS A 3 -13.74 8.14 -13.71
C LYS A 3 -13.40 9.05 -12.53
N SER A 4 -14.13 10.12 -12.34
CA SER A 4 -14.09 10.88 -11.10
C SER A 4 -14.88 10.08 -10.07
N TYR A 5 -14.22 9.39 -9.17
CA TYR A 5 -14.86 8.61 -8.10
C TYR A 5 -15.88 9.41 -7.27
N GLU A 6 -15.76 10.72 -7.32
CA GLU A 6 -16.69 11.65 -6.66
C GLU A 6 -18.01 11.76 -7.43
N ILE A 7 -17.96 11.83 -8.75
CA ILE A 7 -19.15 11.79 -9.62
C ILE A 7 -19.83 10.45 -9.44
N ASP A 8 -19.05 9.35 -9.47
CA ASP A 8 -19.56 8.00 -9.28
C ASP A 8 -20.27 7.85 -7.93
N PHE A 9 -19.70 8.38 -6.82
CA PHE A 9 -20.33 8.35 -5.51
C PHE A 9 -21.70 9.05 -5.52
N LYS A 10 -21.78 10.23 -6.14
CA LYS A 10 -23.02 11.00 -6.23
C LYS A 10 -24.09 10.28 -7.07
N GLU A 11 -23.67 9.67 -8.17
CA GLU A 11 -24.57 8.88 -9.04
C GLU A 11 -25.12 7.65 -8.32
N ILE A 12 -24.26 6.94 -7.56
CA ILE A 12 -24.62 5.69 -6.88
C ILE A 12 -25.49 5.95 -5.65
N PHE A 13 -25.13 6.92 -4.80
CA PHE A 13 -25.80 7.14 -3.52
C PHE A 13 -26.76 8.35 -3.51
N GLY A 14 -26.82 9.12 -4.60
CA GLY A 14 -27.71 10.28 -4.72
C GLY A 14 -27.32 11.49 -3.84
N SER A 15 -26.11 11.51 -3.28
CA SER A 15 -25.59 12.58 -2.41
C SER A 15 -24.09 12.71 -2.59
N ASN A 16 -23.55 13.86 -2.21
CA ASN A 16 -22.09 14.02 -2.15
C ASN A 16 -21.52 13.23 -0.97
N TYR A 17 -20.25 12.79 -1.08
CA TYR A 17 -19.53 12.24 0.07
C TYR A 17 -19.18 13.36 1.07
N GLU A 18 -19.04 12.98 2.35
CA GLU A 18 -18.66 13.88 3.42
C GLU A 18 -17.21 13.68 3.88
N TYR A 19 -16.71 12.46 3.73
CA TYR A 19 -15.39 12.05 4.22
C TYR A 19 -14.69 11.19 3.18
N LYS A 20 -13.36 11.33 3.14
CA LYS A 20 -12.47 10.50 2.34
C LYS A 20 -11.42 9.88 3.25
N PHE A 21 -11.16 8.61 3.05
CA PHE A 21 -10.18 7.84 3.82
C PHE A 21 -9.28 7.04 2.89
N PHE A 22 -8.10 6.72 3.38
CA PHE A 22 -7.15 5.82 2.77
C PHE A 22 -6.63 4.81 3.79
N SER A 23 -6.45 3.58 3.36
CA SER A 23 -5.71 2.54 4.09
C SER A 23 -4.68 1.93 3.16
N PRO A 24 -3.40 1.83 3.57
CA PRO A 24 -2.36 1.23 2.76
C PRO A 24 -2.51 -0.28 2.67
N GLY A 25 -1.97 -0.88 1.61
CA GLY A 25 -1.57 -2.27 1.61
C GLY A 25 -0.26 -2.46 2.36
N ARG A 26 0.24 -3.72 2.38
CA ARG A 26 1.54 -4.02 2.99
C ARG A 26 2.35 -4.98 2.12
N ILE A 27 3.66 -4.90 2.25
CA ILE A 27 4.57 -5.99 1.94
C ILE A 27 5.29 -6.42 3.21
N ASN A 28 5.69 -7.67 3.30
CA ASN A 28 6.57 -8.12 4.35
C ASN A 28 7.98 -8.23 3.78
N LEU A 29 8.92 -7.46 4.33
CA LEU A 29 10.31 -7.47 3.87
C LEU A 29 10.94 -8.84 4.10
N ILE A 30 10.69 -9.43 5.29
CA ILE A 30 11.15 -10.76 5.66
C ILE A 30 10.35 -11.32 6.85
N GLY A 31 10.29 -12.64 6.98
CA GLY A 31 9.58 -13.32 8.07
C GLY A 31 8.27 -13.98 7.62
N GLU A 32 8.18 -14.44 6.37
CA GLU A 32 7.01 -15.12 5.88
C GLU A 32 6.75 -16.44 6.58
N HIS A 33 5.46 -16.66 6.90
CA HIS A 33 4.95 -17.89 7.53
C HIS A 33 5.45 -18.17 8.94
N ILE A 34 6.08 -17.18 9.60
CA ILE A 34 6.47 -17.33 11.01
C ILE A 34 5.61 -16.52 11.98
N ASP A 35 4.74 -15.66 11.51
CA ASP A 35 3.78 -14.89 12.31
C ASP A 35 2.86 -15.79 13.14
N TYR A 36 2.21 -16.76 12.54
CA TYR A 36 1.37 -17.74 13.25
C TYR A 36 2.18 -18.85 13.98
N ASN A 37 3.50 -18.82 13.85
CA ASN A 37 4.43 -19.65 14.62
C ASN A 37 5.10 -18.88 15.76
N GLY A 38 4.63 -17.66 16.07
CA GLY A 38 5.12 -16.81 17.16
C GLY A 38 6.49 -16.17 16.89
N GLY A 39 6.82 -15.95 15.63
CA GLY A 39 8.07 -15.31 15.20
C GLY A 39 7.96 -13.81 14.99
N HIS A 40 9.11 -13.20 14.73
CA HIS A 40 9.21 -11.81 14.34
C HIS A 40 8.97 -11.64 12.84
N VAL A 41 8.39 -10.52 12.48
CA VAL A 41 8.16 -10.11 11.08
C VAL A 41 8.59 -8.67 10.89
N LEU A 42 8.91 -8.30 9.66
CA LEU A 42 9.42 -6.98 9.33
C LEU A 42 8.64 -6.38 8.14
N PRO A 43 7.34 -6.11 8.29
CA PRO A 43 6.54 -5.50 7.22
C PRO A 43 6.72 -3.99 7.13
N ILE A 44 6.39 -3.46 5.95
CA ILE A 44 6.09 -2.05 5.70
C ILE A 44 4.71 -1.90 5.09
N ALA A 45 4.01 -0.82 5.44
CA ALA A 45 2.87 -0.38 4.67
C ALA A 45 3.36 0.35 3.42
N ILE A 46 2.63 0.19 2.32
CA ILE A 46 3.03 0.73 1.02
C ILE A 46 2.07 1.82 0.53
N ASN A 47 2.58 2.71 -0.30
CA ASN A 47 1.84 3.83 -0.89
C ASN A 47 0.69 3.43 -1.84
N LEU A 48 0.45 2.13 -2.02
CA LEU A 48 -0.73 1.59 -2.69
C LEU A 48 -1.73 1.08 -1.65
N GLY A 49 -3.03 1.25 -1.89
CA GLY A 49 -4.03 0.90 -0.89
C GLY A 49 -5.46 0.97 -1.39
N ILE A 50 -6.39 1.00 -0.44
CA ILE A 50 -7.81 1.14 -0.69
C ILE A 50 -8.29 2.48 -0.12
N TYR A 51 -9.11 3.16 -0.90
CA TYR A 51 -9.77 4.41 -0.55
C TYR A 51 -11.23 4.16 -0.21
N ALA A 52 -11.79 4.98 0.68
CA ALA A 52 -13.21 5.00 0.98
C ALA A 52 -13.75 6.44 0.91
N LEU A 53 -14.79 6.64 0.09
CA LEU A 53 -15.62 7.83 0.14
C LEU A 53 -16.85 7.51 0.98
N VAL A 54 -17.21 8.38 1.93
CA VAL A 54 -18.22 8.07 2.95
C VAL A 54 -19.21 9.22 3.13
N SER A 55 -20.50 8.90 3.24
CA SER A 55 -21.53 9.83 3.73
C SER A 55 -22.39 9.19 4.83
N LYS A 56 -22.94 10.03 5.70
CA LYS A 56 -23.87 9.58 6.74
C LYS A 56 -25.25 9.28 6.16
N ARG A 57 -25.91 8.28 6.73
CA ARG A 57 -27.28 7.91 6.40
C ARG A 57 -28.24 8.36 7.51
N ARG A 58 -29.49 8.58 7.15
CA ARG A 58 -30.56 8.88 8.12
C ARG A 58 -31.10 7.63 8.82
N ASP A 59 -30.92 6.46 8.19
CA ASP A 59 -31.28 5.16 8.76
C ASP A 59 -30.06 4.50 9.43
N LYS A 60 -30.24 3.33 10.03
CA LYS A 60 -29.17 2.54 10.67
C LYS A 60 -28.55 1.49 9.77
N SER A 61 -28.93 1.44 8.49
CA SER A 61 -28.33 0.49 7.56
C SER A 61 -27.00 1.01 7.01
N PHE A 62 -26.10 0.10 6.66
CA PHE A 62 -24.90 0.40 5.92
C PHE A 62 -25.11 0.03 4.46
N ALA A 63 -24.52 0.81 3.56
CA ALA A 63 -24.57 0.54 2.14
C ALA A 63 -23.13 0.59 1.59
N PHE A 64 -22.72 -0.51 0.96
CA PHE A 64 -21.39 -0.69 0.42
C PHE A 64 -21.45 -0.77 -1.10
N PHE A 65 -20.51 -0.14 -1.74
CA PHE A 65 -20.24 -0.27 -3.16
C PHE A 65 -18.72 -0.35 -3.39
N SER A 66 -18.28 -1.12 -4.37
CA SER A 66 -16.88 -1.20 -4.75
C SER A 66 -16.73 -1.06 -6.26
N ASP A 67 -15.84 -0.17 -6.70
CA ASP A 67 -15.54 0.00 -8.11
C ASP A 67 -14.91 -1.27 -8.73
N ASN A 68 -14.11 -1.99 -7.95
CA ASN A 68 -13.49 -3.24 -8.38
C ASN A 68 -14.52 -4.39 -8.57
N TYR A 69 -15.70 -4.29 -7.94
CA TYR A 69 -16.79 -5.26 -8.01
C TYR A 69 -18.09 -4.60 -8.47
N PHE A 70 -17.99 -3.78 -9.52
CA PHE A 70 -19.08 -2.94 -10.02
C PHE A 70 -20.37 -3.74 -10.31
N GLU A 71 -20.25 -4.94 -10.84
CA GLU A 71 -21.38 -5.82 -11.17
C GLU A 71 -22.18 -6.29 -9.95
N MET A 72 -21.60 -6.19 -8.74
CA MET A 72 -22.35 -6.51 -7.52
C MET A 72 -23.36 -5.43 -7.12
N GLY A 73 -23.22 -4.22 -7.65
CA GLY A 73 -24.06 -3.08 -7.28
C GLY A 73 -23.95 -2.69 -5.81
N ILE A 74 -24.98 -1.99 -5.31
CA ILE A 74 -25.05 -1.55 -3.92
C ILE A 74 -25.50 -2.70 -3.02
N ILE A 75 -24.68 -3.05 -2.02
CA ILE A 75 -25.05 -4.00 -0.97
C ILE A 75 -25.46 -3.19 0.27
N LYS A 76 -26.78 -3.06 0.46
CA LYS A 76 -27.36 -2.37 1.61
C LYS A 76 -27.84 -3.38 2.65
N THR A 77 -27.40 -3.22 3.91
CA THR A 77 -27.73 -4.18 4.97
C THR A 77 -27.77 -3.55 6.36
N ASN A 78 -28.52 -4.17 7.25
CA ASN A 78 -28.45 -4.02 8.71
C ASN A 78 -28.18 -5.39 9.39
N ASN A 79 -27.96 -6.45 8.58
CA ASN A 79 -27.51 -7.76 9.03
C ASN A 79 -26.03 -7.93 8.66
N PHE A 80 -25.20 -8.16 9.66
CA PHE A 80 -23.75 -8.25 9.51
C PHE A 80 -23.21 -9.69 9.58
N ASP A 81 -24.08 -10.69 9.53
CA ASP A 81 -23.69 -12.08 9.39
C ASP A 81 -23.07 -12.33 8.01
N TYR A 82 -22.16 -13.30 7.93
CA TYR A 82 -21.55 -13.70 6.67
C TYR A 82 -22.61 -14.18 5.67
N ALA A 83 -22.55 -13.68 4.46
CA ALA A 83 -23.37 -14.15 3.34
C ALA A 83 -22.48 -14.29 2.09
N LYS A 84 -22.46 -15.49 1.51
CA LYS A 84 -21.60 -15.79 0.36
C LYS A 84 -21.80 -14.83 -0.81
N ASN A 85 -23.04 -14.40 -1.04
CA ASN A 85 -23.39 -13.52 -2.16
C ASN A 85 -22.98 -12.05 -1.93
N ASP A 86 -22.61 -11.68 -0.70
CA ASP A 86 -22.18 -10.32 -0.38
C ASP A 86 -20.71 -10.05 -0.75
N GLY A 87 -19.98 -11.06 -1.22
CA GLY A 87 -18.62 -10.95 -1.76
C GLY A 87 -17.70 -10.10 -0.88
N PHE A 88 -17.17 -9.01 -1.45
CA PHE A 88 -16.27 -8.09 -0.76
C PHE A 88 -16.89 -7.45 0.49
N ALA A 89 -18.21 -7.23 0.50
CA ALA A 89 -18.89 -6.58 1.61
C ALA A 89 -18.87 -7.40 2.90
N ASN A 90 -18.52 -8.68 2.84
CA ASN A 90 -18.31 -9.50 4.04
C ASN A 90 -17.14 -8.97 4.91
N TYR A 91 -16.11 -8.35 4.33
CA TYR A 91 -15.02 -7.76 5.11
C TYR A 91 -15.49 -6.57 5.99
N PRO A 92 -16.11 -5.50 5.44
CA PRO A 92 -16.64 -4.42 6.28
C PRO A 92 -17.76 -4.90 7.22
N LYS A 93 -18.59 -5.85 6.81
CA LYS A 93 -19.62 -6.45 7.68
C LYS A 93 -19.00 -7.14 8.90
N ALA A 94 -17.94 -7.93 8.70
CA ALA A 94 -17.23 -8.61 9.78
C ALA A 94 -16.67 -7.62 10.82
N VAL A 95 -16.08 -6.51 10.37
CA VAL A 95 -15.58 -5.44 11.24
C VAL A 95 -16.71 -4.79 12.03
N ILE A 96 -17.82 -4.43 11.37
CA ILE A 96 -18.99 -3.85 12.05
C ILE A 96 -19.54 -4.84 13.08
N ARG A 97 -19.65 -6.12 12.72
CA ARG A 97 -20.11 -7.18 13.63
C ARG A 97 -19.20 -7.31 14.85
N SER A 98 -17.90 -7.37 14.66
CA SER A 98 -16.91 -7.46 15.74
C SER A 98 -17.01 -6.27 16.71
N MET A 99 -17.30 -5.07 16.20
CA MET A 99 -17.51 -3.88 17.03
C MET A 99 -18.84 -3.94 17.79
N LEU A 100 -19.94 -4.35 17.14
CA LEU A 100 -21.23 -4.52 17.79
C LEU A 100 -21.17 -5.55 18.93
N ASP A 101 -20.53 -6.69 18.69
CA ASP A 101 -20.37 -7.75 19.70
C ASP A 101 -19.50 -7.33 20.88
N SER A 102 -18.68 -6.30 20.72
CA SER A 102 -17.93 -5.67 21.81
C SER A 102 -18.70 -4.56 22.53
N GLY A 103 -20.00 -4.38 22.24
CA GLY A 103 -20.87 -3.41 22.90
C GLY A 103 -20.87 -2.00 22.28
N ILE A 104 -20.15 -1.79 21.16
CA ILE A 104 -20.20 -0.53 20.41
C ILE A 104 -21.54 -0.45 19.67
N SER A 105 -22.17 0.72 19.66
CA SER A 105 -23.42 0.95 18.93
C SER A 105 -23.26 2.08 17.92
N PHE A 106 -23.94 1.95 16.79
CA PHE A 106 -23.92 2.94 15.73
C PHE A 106 -25.28 3.66 15.65
N PRO A 107 -25.35 4.96 15.98
CA PRO A 107 -26.62 5.71 16.02
C PRO A 107 -27.23 5.93 14.63
N PHE A 108 -26.41 5.89 13.56
CA PHE A 108 -26.80 6.01 12.16
C PHE A 108 -25.91 5.10 11.32
N GLY A 109 -26.33 4.80 10.09
CA GLY A 109 -25.54 4.04 9.14
C GLY A 109 -24.68 4.91 8.22
N LEU A 110 -23.92 4.27 7.32
CA LEU A 110 -23.04 4.93 6.37
C LEU A 110 -23.27 4.40 4.96
N ASN A 111 -23.10 5.27 3.95
CA ASN A 111 -22.79 4.89 2.59
C ASN A 111 -21.27 4.87 2.47
N ILE A 112 -20.70 3.79 1.95
CA ILE A 112 -19.26 3.63 1.77
C ILE A 112 -18.98 3.12 0.36
N TYR A 113 -18.24 3.92 -0.41
CA TYR A 113 -17.74 3.58 -1.73
C TYR A 113 -16.26 3.26 -1.61
N PHE A 114 -15.86 2.06 -2.01
CA PHE A 114 -14.48 1.62 -2.02
C PHE A 114 -13.90 1.65 -3.43
N TYR A 115 -12.66 2.12 -3.56
CA TYR A 115 -11.85 1.92 -4.77
C TYR A 115 -10.40 1.61 -4.39
N SER A 116 -9.74 0.79 -5.20
CA SER A 116 -8.42 0.23 -4.88
C SER A 116 -7.38 0.59 -5.92
N THR A 117 -6.17 0.92 -5.45
CA THR A 117 -4.95 0.98 -6.27
C THR A 117 -4.13 -0.30 -6.16
N ILE A 118 -4.57 -1.25 -5.31
CA ILE A 118 -3.99 -2.60 -5.22
C ILE A 118 -4.78 -3.49 -6.18
N SER A 119 -4.09 -4.18 -7.09
CA SER A 119 -4.74 -5.18 -7.94
C SER A 119 -5.18 -6.39 -7.13
N GLU A 120 -6.30 -6.98 -7.54
CA GLU A 120 -6.78 -8.23 -6.94
C GLU A 120 -5.74 -9.34 -7.07
N GLN A 121 -5.67 -10.19 -6.07
CA GLN A 121 -4.75 -11.34 -6.02
C GLN A 121 -3.25 -10.98 -6.04
N ALA A 122 -2.90 -9.70 -5.89
CA ALA A 122 -1.50 -9.28 -5.76
C ALA A 122 -0.81 -9.82 -4.50
N GLY A 123 -1.56 -10.29 -3.49
CA GLY A 123 -0.99 -10.73 -2.22
C GLY A 123 -0.53 -9.58 -1.31
N LEU A 124 -0.97 -8.35 -1.59
CA LEU A 124 -0.64 -7.13 -0.84
C LEU A 124 -1.63 -6.82 0.29
N SER A 125 -2.34 -7.84 0.79
CA SER A 125 -3.30 -7.80 1.90
C SER A 125 -4.53 -6.89 1.69
N SER A 126 -5.14 -6.94 0.52
CA SER A 126 -6.38 -6.19 0.25
C SER A 126 -7.50 -6.48 1.24
N GLY A 127 -7.63 -7.72 1.74
CA GLY A 127 -8.61 -8.09 2.78
C GLY A 127 -8.37 -7.36 4.10
N ALA A 128 -7.14 -7.41 4.64
CA ALA A 128 -6.80 -6.67 5.85
C ALA A 128 -6.87 -5.15 5.63
N CYS A 129 -6.53 -4.68 4.43
CA CYS A 129 -6.61 -3.26 4.07
C CYS A 129 -8.06 -2.73 4.14
N ILE A 130 -9.05 -3.43 3.58
CA ILE A 130 -10.47 -3.02 3.64
C ILE A 130 -11.04 -3.16 5.06
N GLU A 131 -10.60 -4.18 5.84
CA GLU A 131 -10.97 -4.32 7.25
C GLU A 131 -10.48 -3.14 8.07
N VAL A 132 -9.19 -2.82 8.00
CA VAL A 132 -8.59 -1.71 8.77
C VAL A 132 -9.13 -0.36 8.29
N LEU A 133 -9.35 -0.18 6.97
CA LEU A 133 -10.00 1.01 6.44
C LEU A 133 -11.40 1.20 7.04
N THR A 134 -12.21 0.14 7.07
CA THR A 134 -13.55 0.17 7.64
C THR A 134 -13.50 0.51 9.13
N ALA A 135 -12.60 -0.14 9.88
CA ALA A 135 -12.41 0.14 11.32
C ALA A 135 -12.00 1.60 11.57
N THR A 136 -11.12 2.14 10.73
CA THR A 136 -10.69 3.55 10.80
C THR A 136 -11.85 4.51 10.50
N VAL A 137 -12.65 4.23 9.46
CA VAL A 137 -13.86 5.01 9.14
C VAL A 137 -14.82 5.04 10.32
N LEU A 138 -15.09 3.88 10.94
CA LEU A 138 -15.99 3.78 12.09
C LEU A 138 -15.41 4.51 13.31
N ASN A 139 -14.12 4.32 13.60
CA ASN A 139 -13.44 4.98 14.72
C ASN A 139 -13.53 6.51 14.63
N GLU A 140 -13.25 7.05 13.46
CA GLU A 140 -13.23 8.49 13.22
C GLU A 140 -14.65 9.10 13.23
N ILE A 141 -15.59 8.52 12.47
CA ILE A 141 -16.94 9.09 12.30
C ILE A 141 -17.76 9.00 13.59
N TYR A 142 -17.64 7.89 14.31
CA TYR A 142 -18.38 7.70 15.56
C TYR A 142 -17.60 8.11 16.82
N LYS A 143 -16.35 8.61 16.64
CA LYS A 143 -15.47 9.08 17.74
C LYS A 143 -15.27 8.02 18.82
N LEU A 144 -14.92 6.81 18.40
CA LEU A 144 -14.78 5.68 19.31
C LEU A 144 -13.51 5.75 20.16
N ASN A 145 -12.53 6.58 19.77
CA ASN A 145 -11.25 6.78 20.44
C ASN A 145 -10.43 5.49 20.65
N LEU A 146 -10.53 4.55 19.71
CA LEU A 146 -9.74 3.33 19.72
C LEU A 146 -8.34 3.63 19.17
N THR A 147 -7.34 3.03 19.79
CA THR A 147 -5.96 3.09 19.32
C THR A 147 -5.76 2.25 18.04
N SER A 148 -4.70 2.54 17.28
CA SER A 148 -4.35 1.74 16.09
C SER A 148 -4.18 0.26 16.41
N PHE A 149 -3.61 -0.08 17.58
CA PHE A 149 -3.45 -1.46 18.01
C PHE A 149 -4.81 -2.12 18.31
N GLU A 150 -5.73 -1.43 18.98
CA GLU A 150 -7.08 -1.94 19.21
C GLU A 150 -7.84 -2.16 17.91
N LEU A 151 -7.66 -1.27 16.90
CA LEU A 151 -8.23 -1.46 15.57
C LEU A 151 -7.68 -2.72 14.90
N ALA A 152 -6.35 -2.92 14.94
CA ALA A 152 -5.72 -4.14 14.40
C ALA A 152 -6.28 -5.41 15.05
N MET A 153 -6.39 -5.42 16.38
CA MET A 153 -6.93 -6.58 17.13
C MET A 153 -8.39 -6.87 16.77
N ARG A 154 -9.24 -5.84 16.59
CA ARG A 154 -10.64 -6.00 16.19
C ARG A 154 -10.77 -6.51 14.77
N CYS A 155 -9.94 -6.04 13.85
CA CYS A 155 -9.90 -6.52 12.48
C CYS A 155 -9.43 -7.99 12.41
N HIS A 156 -8.38 -8.35 13.14
CA HIS A 156 -7.94 -9.75 13.23
C HIS A 156 -9.04 -10.67 13.82
N LYS A 157 -9.75 -10.21 14.86
CA LYS A 157 -10.90 -10.93 15.40
C LYS A 157 -12.03 -11.06 14.36
N ALA A 158 -12.33 -10.00 13.62
CA ALA A 158 -13.32 -10.02 12.54
C ALA A 158 -12.94 -11.06 11.48
N GLN A 159 -11.69 -11.07 11.05
CA GLN A 159 -11.18 -12.01 10.05
C GLN A 159 -11.23 -13.46 10.54
N SER A 160 -10.83 -13.73 11.78
CA SER A 160 -10.75 -15.08 12.31
C SER A 160 -12.12 -15.67 12.68
N GLU A 161 -12.99 -14.91 13.36
CA GLU A 161 -14.26 -15.39 13.89
C GLU A 161 -15.39 -15.34 12.85
N TYR A 162 -15.50 -14.26 12.06
CA TYR A 162 -16.64 -14.07 11.14
C TYR A 162 -16.32 -14.50 9.71
N LEU A 163 -15.09 -14.26 9.22
CA LEU A 163 -14.69 -14.73 7.89
C LEU A 163 -14.07 -16.13 7.91
N GLN A 164 -13.76 -16.67 9.10
CA GLN A 164 -13.11 -17.98 9.31
C GLN A 164 -11.79 -18.14 8.54
N LEU A 165 -11.06 -17.02 8.43
CA LEU A 165 -9.75 -16.95 7.83
C LEU A 165 -8.71 -16.96 8.94
N ASN A 166 -8.13 -18.12 9.23
CA ASN A 166 -7.10 -18.27 10.26
C ASN A 166 -5.75 -17.85 9.70
N SER A 167 -5.38 -16.61 9.90
CA SER A 167 -4.06 -16.04 9.60
C SER A 167 -3.43 -15.47 10.88
N GLY A 168 -2.15 -15.17 10.85
CA GLY A 168 -1.51 -14.35 11.89
C GLY A 168 -2.05 -12.92 11.89
N ILE A 169 -1.63 -12.13 12.87
CA ILE A 169 -2.05 -10.73 13.04
C ILE A 169 -1.18 -9.75 12.25
N MET A 170 -0.13 -10.23 11.59
CA MET A 170 0.86 -9.39 10.91
C MET A 170 0.23 -8.35 9.98
N ASP A 171 -0.73 -8.76 9.15
CA ASP A 171 -1.32 -7.89 8.13
C ASP A 171 -2.04 -6.69 8.73
N GLN A 172 -2.89 -6.92 9.72
CA GLN A 172 -3.65 -5.86 10.39
C GLN A 172 -2.72 -4.94 11.19
N CYS A 173 -1.70 -5.50 11.86
CA CYS A 173 -0.70 -4.69 12.58
C CYS A 173 0.16 -3.87 11.61
N ALA A 174 0.65 -4.47 10.53
CA ALA A 174 1.46 -3.78 9.52
C ALA A 174 0.75 -2.58 8.92
N ILE A 175 -0.56 -2.70 8.67
CA ILE A 175 -1.38 -1.63 8.11
C ILE A 175 -1.74 -0.61 9.18
N SER A 176 -2.29 -1.06 10.31
CA SER A 176 -2.87 -0.17 11.32
C SER A 176 -1.83 0.62 12.10
N LEU A 177 -0.65 0.02 12.35
CA LEU A 177 0.45 0.63 13.11
C LEU A 177 1.48 1.33 12.23
N ALA A 178 1.32 1.33 10.90
CA ALA A 178 2.31 1.89 9.99
C ALA A 178 2.69 3.33 10.32
N ARG A 179 3.97 3.64 10.16
CA ARG A 179 4.53 4.99 10.20
C ARG A 179 5.29 5.27 8.91
N GLU A 180 5.21 6.51 8.47
CA GLU A 180 5.92 6.95 7.27
C GLU A 180 7.43 6.74 7.44
N ASN A 181 8.08 6.20 6.39
CA ASN A 181 9.52 5.92 6.37
C ASN A 181 9.99 4.98 7.50
N ASN A 182 9.12 4.08 7.98
CA ASN A 182 9.50 3.08 8.99
C ASN A 182 9.03 1.69 8.58
N ALA A 183 9.83 0.70 8.91
CA ALA A 183 9.42 -0.69 8.98
C ALA A 183 8.93 -1.02 10.39
N LEU A 184 7.99 -1.96 10.48
CA LEU A 184 7.46 -2.44 11.75
C LEU A 184 8.15 -3.76 12.12
N PHE A 185 9.00 -3.77 13.15
CA PHE A 185 9.50 -4.99 13.72
C PHE A 185 8.52 -5.50 14.77
N LEU A 186 7.81 -6.59 14.47
CA LEU A 186 6.70 -7.11 15.28
C LEU A 186 7.02 -8.51 15.81
N ASP A 187 7.01 -8.68 17.13
CA ASP A 187 6.96 -9.98 17.81
C ASP A 187 5.52 -10.48 17.87
N ASN A 188 5.18 -11.48 17.07
CA ASN A 188 3.81 -12.02 17.01
C ASN A 188 3.45 -12.88 18.24
N TYR A 189 4.42 -13.28 19.06
CA TYR A 189 4.16 -14.04 20.28
C TYR A 189 3.78 -13.11 21.44
N MET A 190 4.61 -12.07 21.67
CA MET A 190 4.38 -11.11 22.76
C MET A 190 3.51 -9.94 22.36
N LEU A 191 3.23 -9.76 21.08
CA LEU A 191 2.54 -8.62 20.49
C LEU A 191 3.22 -7.27 20.80
N ASN A 192 4.53 -7.29 20.96
CA ASN A 192 5.38 -6.12 21.09
C ASN A 192 5.89 -5.71 19.71
N TYR A 193 6.09 -4.41 19.52
CA TYR A 193 6.62 -3.91 18.27
C TYR A 193 7.54 -2.72 18.46
N GLU A 194 8.44 -2.54 17.50
CA GLU A 194 9.37 -1.41 17.39
C GLU A 194 9.34 -0.86 15.97
N TYR A 195 9.51 0.44 15.82
CA TYR A 195 9.70 1.09 14.53
C TYR A 195 11.18 1.22 14.25
N ILE A 196 11.61 0.78 13.08
CA ILE A 196 12.95 1.00 12.59
C ILE A 196 12.91 1.88 11.35
N PRO A 197 13.84 2.83 11.19
CA PRO A 197 13.93 3.62 9.98
C PRO A 197 14.01 2.71 8.75
N TYR A 198 13.16 2.98 7.78
CA TYR A 198 13.20 2.33 6.48
C TYR A 198 14.04 3.20 5.54
N ASP A 199 15.32 2.91 5.51
CA ASP A 199 16.30 3.57 4.67
C ASP A 199 17.13 2.50 3.95
N LEU A 200 16.95 2.40 2.65
CA LEU A 200 17.64 1.44 1.78
C LEU A 200 18.78 2.11 0.98
N GLY A 201 19.17 3.34 1.32
CA GLY A 201 20.19 4.10 0.60
C GLY A 201 19.83 4.30 -0.87
N ASP A 202 20.70 3.86 -1.76
CA ASP A 202 20.52 4.00 -3.22
C ASP A 202 19.59 2.93 -3.83
N TYR A 203 18.83 2.19 -3.02
CA TYR A 203 17.95 1.12 -3.48
C TYR A 203 16.48 1.41 -3.20
N SER A 204 15.63 0.94 -4.09
CA SER A 204 14.17 0.94 -3.93
C SER A 204 13.62 -0.49 -4.02
N ILE A 205 12.42 -0.68 -3.47
CA ILE A 205 11.69 -1.95 -3.65
C ILE A 205 10.78 -1.85 -4.86
N VAL A 206 10.95 -2.81 -5.76
CA VAL A 206 10.02 -3.07 -6.85
C VAL A 206 9.20 -4.31 -6.51
N VAL A 207 7.88 -4.15 -6.46
CA VAL A 207 6.95 -5.28 -6.37
C VAL A 207 6.78 -5.87 -7.76
N CYS A 208 7.03 -7.17 -7.86
CA CYS A 208 6.94 -7.95 -9.09
C CYS A 208 5.73 -8.88 -8.99
N GLN A 209 4.59 -8.49 -9.59
CA GLN A 209 3.36 -9.25 -9.55
C GLN A 209 3.30 -10.26 -10.68
N THR A 210 3.05 -11.53 -10.34
CA THR A 210 3.01 -12.62 -11.34
C THR A 210 1.77 -12.60 -12.23
N ASN A 211 0.68 -11.95 -11.80
CA ASN A 211 -0.64 -11.97 -12.47
C ASN A 211 -1.16 -13.39 -12.76
N LYS A 212 -0.59 -14.39 -12.09
CA LYS A 212 -1.11 -15.75 -12.18
C LYS A 212 -2.38 -15.89 -11.36
N PRO A 213 -3.50 -16.35 -11.95
CA PRO A 213 -4.69 -16.65 -11.19
C PRO A 213 -4.39 -17.71 -10.12
N SER A 214 -4.53 -17.33 -8.86
CA SER A 214 -4.21 -18.23 -7.74
C SER A 214 -5.47 -18.94 -7.24
N GLN A 215 -5.60 -20.21 -7.61
CA GLN A 215 -6.65 -21.05 -7.07
C GLN A 215 -6.18 -21.77 -5.79
N LYS A 216 -7.04 -21.80 -4.76
CA LYS A 216 -6.81 -22.57 -3.51
C LYS A 216 -5.70 -22.06 -2.59
N VAL A 217 -5.29 -20.79 -2.62
CA VAL A 217 -4.30 -20.24 -1.68
C VAL A 217 -4.70 -20.54 -0.24
N ASN A 218 -5.92 -20.18 0.15
CA ASN A 218 -6.44 -20.38 1.51
C ASN A 218 -6.35 -21.84 1.99
N SER A 219 -6.60 -22.83 1.11
CA SER A 219 -6.52 -24.23 1.51
C SER A 219 -5.08 -24.70 1.72
N LYS A 220 -4.16 -24.24 0.87
CA LYS A 220 -2.73 -24.54 0.99
C LYS A 220 -2.11 -23.85 2.20
N TYR A 221 -2.49 -22.59 2.45
CA TYR A 221 -2.08 -21.87 3.65
C TYR A 221 -2.52 -22.59 4.93
N LYS A 222 -3.81 -22.95 5.04
CA LYS A 222 -4.33 -23.73 6.16
C LYS A 222 -3.60 -25.07 6.32
N GLN A 223 -3.15 -25.69 5.23
CA GLN A 223 -2.33 -26.89 5.30
C GLN A 223 -0.98 -26.62 5.96
N ARG A 224 -0.28 -25.53 5.62
CA ARG A 224 1.00 -25.16 6.25
C ARG A 224 0.84 -24.90 7.75
N VAL A 225 -0.20 -24.17 8.14
CA VAL A 225 -0.53 -23.97 9.57
C VAL A 225 -0.69 -25.30 10.31
N ARG A 226 -1.45 -26.26 9.73
CA ARG A 226 -1.65 -27.59 10.33
C ARG A 226 -0.36 -28.41 10.40
N GLU A 227 0.49 -28.33 9.36
CA GLU A 227 1.79 -29.03 9.35
C GLU A 227 2.70 -28.51 10.47
N CYS A 228 2.78 -27.19 10.66
CA CYS A 228 3.53 -26.59 11.76
C CYS A 228 2.96 -26.94 13.13
N GLN A 229 1.65 -26.87 13.31
CA GLN A 229 1.00 -27.24 14.57
C GLN A 229 1.28 -28.71 14.93
N ARG A 230 1.15 -29.62 13.96
CA ARG A 230 1.46 -31.05 14.18
C ARG A 230 2.93 -31.26 14.58
N ALA A 231 3.87 -30.55 13.91
CA ALA A 231 5.27 -30.64 14.28
C ALA A 231 5.50 -30.14 15.71
N LEU A 232 4.93 -28.99 16.07
CA LEU A 232 5.02 -28.43 17.40
C LEU A 232 4.47 -29.35 18.49
N ASP A 233 3.32 -29.99 18.25
CA ASP A 233 2.71 -30.93 19.19
C ASP A 233 3.62 -32.14 19.46
N ILE A 234 4.30 -32.66 18.43
CA ILE A 234 5.26 -33.76 18.59
C ILE A 234 6.50 -33.28 19.37
N ILE A 235 7.03 -32.10 19.02
CA ILE A 235 8.23 -31.54 19.64
C ILE A 235 8.00 -31.24 21.14
N LYS A 236 6.85 -30.72 21.51
CA LYS A 236 6.45 -30.42 22.90
C LYS A 236 6.46 -31.63 23.83
N ASN A 237 6.32 -32.84 23.30
CA ASN A 237 6.43 -34.06 24.12
C ASN A 237 7.85 -34.37 24.59
N ASN A 238 8.85 -33.75 23.93
CA ASN A 238 10.27 -34.03 24.20
C ASN A 238 11.05 -32.77 24.63
N PHE A 239 10.55 -31.59 24.31
CA PHE A 239 11.21 -30.32 24.55
C PHE A 239 10.24 -29.30 25.18
N ASN A 240 10.71 -28.53 26.12
CA ASN A 240 9.94 -27.44 26.72
C ASN A 240 10.02 -26.19 25.84
N VAL A 241 9.26 -26.17 24.74
CA VAL A 241 9.17 -25.05 23.81
C VAL A 241 7.72 -24.57 23.67
N LEU A 242 7.53 -23.28 23.53
CA LEU A 242 6.19 -22.68 23.41
C LEU A 242 5.73 -22.59 21.96
N THR A 243 6.63 -22.22 21.07
CA THR A 243 6.38 -22.02 19.62
C THR A 243 7.57 -22.58 18.84
N LEU A 244 7.39 -22.80 17.52
CA LEU A 244 8.47 -23.31 16.67
C LEU A 244 9.65 -22.32 16.56
N THR A 245 9.41 -21.02 16.60
CA THR A 245 10.45 -19.99 16.53
C THR A 245 11.32 -19.90 17.79
N LYS A 246 10.86 -20.45 18.90
CA LYS A 246 11.63 -20.51 20.15
C LYS A 246 12.49 -21.77 20.27
N ILE A 247 12.56 -22.57 19.22
CA ILE A 247 13.44 -23.75 19.16
C ILE A 247 14.88 -23.27 18.87
N PRO A 248 15.87 -23.61 19.76
CA PRO A 248 17.25 -23.35 19.46
C PRO A 248 17.72 -24.09 18.20
N LYS A 249 18.51 -23.43 17.35
CA LYS A 249 18.96 -23.99 16.08
C LYS A 249 19.80 -25.29 16.26
N GLU A 250 20.53 -25.39 17.32
CA GLU A 250 21.32 -26.58 17.69
C GLU A 250 20.45 -27.82 17.94
N TYR A 251 19.14 -27.67 18.12
CA TYR A 251 18.24 -28.82 18.32
C TYR A 251 17.69 -29.37 16.99
N LEU A 252 17.95 -28.73 15.86
CA LEU A 252 17.39 -29.12 14.57
C LEU A 252 17.74 -30.57 14.19
N GLU A 253 18.96 -31.02 14.41
CA GLU A 253 19.40 -32.40 14.15
C GLU A 253 18.61 -33.42 14.99
N MET A 254 18.38 -33.13 16.27
CA MET A 254 17.58 -33.98 17.13
C MET A 254 16.13 -34.01 16.73
N ILE A 255 15.59 -32.86 16.29
CA ILE A 255 14.20 -32.70 15.83
C ILE A 255 13.97 -33.45 14.50
N GLU A 256 14.96 -33.47 13.60
CA GLU A 256 14.89 -34.25 12.37
C GLU A 256 14.63 -35.74 12.66
N ASN A 257 15.32 -36.29 13.63
CA ASN A 257 15.16 -37.68 14.05
C ASN A 257 13.87 -37.96 14.84
N LEU A 258 13.27 -36.91 15.42
CA LEU A 258 12.05 -37.02 16.21
C LEU A 258 10.77 -36.98 15.31
N LEU A 259 10.82 -36.23 14.20
CA LEU A 259 9.66 -36.03 13.36
C LEU A 259 9.40 -37.22 12.43
N PRO A 260 8.12 -37.58 12.16
CA PRO A 260 7.77 -38.79 11.45
C PRO A 260 8.10 -38.73 9.93
N ASP A 261 8.33 -37.56 9.40
CA ASP A 261 8.66 -37.37 7.99
C ASP A 261 9.48 -36.11 7.74
N ASN A 262 10.29 -36.12 6.68
CA ASN A 262 11.12 -35.01 6.27
C ASN A 262 10.33 -33.76 5.93
N LYS A 263 9.09 -33.88 5.53
CA LYS A 263 8.24 -32.74 5.19
C LYS A 263 7.98 -31.86 6.42
N LEU A 264 7.60 -32.46 7.56
CA LEU A 264 7.41 -31.71 8.81
C LEU A 264 8.72 -31.08 9.28
N TYR A 265 9.84 -31.82 9.19
CA TYR A 265 11.16 -31.28 9.50
C TYR A 265 11.50 -30.03 8.68
N ARG A 266 11.30 -30.06 7.37
CA ARG A 266 11.54 -28.92 6.48
C ARG A 266 10.70 -27.68 6.87
N ARG A 267 9.44 -27.87 7.36
CA ARG A 267 8.63 -26.75 7.87
C ARG A 267 9.28 -26.15 9.12
N VAL A 268 9.73 -27.00 10.07
CA VAL A 268 10.42 -26.53 11.27
C VAL A 268 11.73 -25.84 10.91
N LEU A 269 12.53 -26.44 10.02
CA LEU A 269 13.78 -25.87 9.54
C LEU A 269 13.59 -24.46 8.98
N HIS A 270 12.55 -24.27 8.15
CA HIS A 270 12.21 -22.93 7.64
C HIS A 270 11.91 -21.98 8.80
N VAL A 271 10.98 -22.33 9.70
CA VAL A 271 10.53 -21.46 10.79
C VAL A 271 11.66 -21.02 11.69
N VAL A 272 12.51 -21.96 12.10
CA VAL A 272 13.65 -21.67 12.99
C VAL A 272 14.70 -20.79 12.30
N THR A 273 15.02 -21.11 11.04
CA THR A 273 16.05 -20.34 10.32
C THR A 273 15.52 -19.02 9.76
N GLU A 274 14.21 -18.89 9.52
CA GLU A 274 13.60 -17.61 9.12
C GLU A 274 13.59 -16.61 10.26
N GLU A 275 13.31 -17.07 11.49
CA GLU A 275 13.43 -16.23 12.69
C GLU A 275 14.84 -15.63 12.80
N GLU A 276 15.89 -16.45 12.60
CA GLU A 276 17.28 -15.98 12.60
C GLU A 276 17.54 -14.94 11.49
N ARG A 277 16.98 -15.17 10.29
CA ARG A 277 17.10 -14.22 9.16
C ARG A 277 16.42 -12.90 9.47
N VAL A 278 15.23 -12.92 10.08
CA VAL A 278 14.53 -11.69 10.48
C VAL A 278 15.35 -10.89 11.48
N LEU A 279 15.88 -11.54 12.52
CA LEU A 279 16.69 -10.85 13.52
C LEU A 279 17.96 -10.23 12.91
N LYS A 280 18.63 -10.94 12.00
CA LYS A 280 19.78 -10.38 11.25
C LYS A 280 19.39 -9.22 10.33
N SER A 281 18.24 -9.30 9.71
CA SER A 281 17.71 -8.22 8.85
C SER A 281 17.35 -6.98 9.65
N TYR A 282 16.80 -7.17 10.85
CA TYR A 282 16.50 -6.08 11.78
C TYR A 282 17.78 -5.32 12.16
N GLU A 283 18.84 -6.04 12.58
CA GLU A 283 20.12 -5.39 12.90
C GLU A 283 20.76 -4.74 11.68
N ALA A 284 20.73 -5.42 10.52
CA ALA A 284 21.29 -4.90 9.28
C ALA A 284 20.64 -3.57 8.86
N LEU A 285 19.30 -3.46 8.94
CA LEU A 285 18.61 -2.21 8.63
C LEU A 285 18.96 -1.09 9.62
N LYS A 286 19.11 -1.40 10.91
CA LYS A 286 19.52 -0.40 11.92
C LYS A 286 20.93 0.13 11.68
N GLU A 287 21.81 -0.72 11.16
CA GLU A 287 23.21 -0.40 10.87
C GLU A 287 23.42 0.10 9.43
N HIS A 288 22.35 0.21 8.62
CA HIS A 288 22.39 0.53 7.19
C HIS A 288 23.27 -0.46 6.36
N ASP A 289 23.36 -1.70 6.81
CA ASP A 289 24.07 -2.79 6.11
C ASP A 289 23.14 -3.46 5.08
N ILE A 290 23.00 -2.80 3.91
CA ILE A 290 22.13 -3.26 2.83
C ILE A 290 22.60 -4.60 2.24
N ASP A 291 23.89 -4.87 2.24
CA ASP A 291 24.45 -6.13 1.72
C ASP A 291 24.02 -7.31 2.58
N THR A 292 24.15 -7.21 3.90
CA THR A 292 23.66 -8.24 4.83
C THR A 292 22.15 -8.41 4.73
N PHE A 293 21.39 -7.30 4.63
CA PHE A 293 19.94 -7.36 4.43
C PHE A 293 19.58 -8.12 3.14
N ALA A 294 20.22 -7.79 2.02
CA ALA A 294 20.01 -8.45 0.73
C ALA A 294 20.32 -9.95 0.77
N LEU A 295 21.39 -10.35 1.48
CA LEU A 295 21.73 -11.77 1.70
C LEU A 295 20.60 -12.50 2.44
N GLN A 296 20.01 -11.91 3.49
CA GLN A 296 18.91 -12.53 4.22
C GLN A 296 17.64 -12.64 3.35
N ILE A 297 17.32 -11.61 2.57
CA ILE A 297 16.21 -11.61 1.60
C ILE A 297 16.35 -12.79 0.62
N ASN A 298 17.54 -12.95 0.02
CA ASN A 298 17.79 -14.04 -0.92
C ASN A 298 17.68 -15.42 -0.25
N ALA A 299 18.28 -15.60 0.94
CA ALA A 299 18.24 -16.85 1.68
C ALA A 299 16.81 -17.22 2.15
N SER A 300 15.98 -16.21 2.46
CA SER A 300 14.57 -16.42 2.78
C SER A 300 13.81 -17.04 1.60
N HIS A 301 14.02 -16.54 0.36
CA HIS A 301 13.37 -17.12 -0.81
C HIS A 301 13.74 -18.59 -1.02
N GLU A 302 15.03 -18.92 -0.90
CA GLU A 302 15.50 -20.31 -1.01
C GLU A 302 14.75 -21.21 -0.01
N SER A 303 14.65 -20.77 1.24
CA SER A 303 13.97 -21.53 2.29
C SER A 303 12.45 -21.63 2.07
N LEU A 304 11.80 -20.58 1.58
CA LEU A 304 10.38 -20.59 1.21
C LEU A 304 10.09 -21.54 0.05
N ARG A 305 10.99 -21.60 -0.93
CA ARG A 305 10.90 -22.50 -2.07
C ARG A 305 11.16 -23.95 -1.65
N ASP A 306 12.29 -24.22 -1.01
CA ASP A 306 12.83 -25.55 -0.83
C ASP A 306 12.35 -26.23 0.46
N ASN A 307 12.21 -25.47 1.55
CA ASN A 307 11.82 -26.01 2.85
C ASN A 307 10.33 -25.82 3.14
N TYR A 308 9.81 -24.61 2.90
CA TYR A 308 8.41 -24.33 3.23
C TYR A 308 7.45 -24.70 2.09
N ASP A 309 7.93 -24.76 0.86
CA ASP A 309 7.21 -25.20 -0.33
C ASP A 309 5.94 -24.37 -0.57
N VAL A 310 6.10 -23.04 -0.58
CA VAL A 310 5.04 -22.07 -0.81
C VAL A 310 5.28 -21.22 -2.06
N SER A 311 6.45 -21.32 -2.68
CA SER A 311 6.71 -20.66 -3.95
C SER A 311 6.08 -21.44 -5.11
N SER A 312 5.66 -20.72 -6.15
CA SER A 312 5.18 -21.31 -7.40
C SER A 312 6.25 -21.25 -8.50
N SER A 313 6.03 -21.98 -9.61
CA SER A 313 6.90 -21.90 -10.79
C SER A 313 7.06 -20.45 -11.29
N GLU A 314 5.98 -19.68 -11.30
CA GLU A 314 5.96 -18.29 -11.74
C GLU A 314 6.69 -17.35 -10.76
N LEU A 315 6.51 -17.59 -9.44
CA LEU A 315 7.27 -16.85 -8.41
C LEU A 315 8.77 -17.18 -8.48
N ASN A 316 9.12 -18.44 -8.68
CA ASN A 316 10.52 -18.83 -8.87
C ASN A 316 11.13 -18.16 -10.12
N LYS A 317 10.36 -18.15 -11.22
CA LYS A 317 10.82 -17.55 -12.48
C LYS A 317 10.99 -16.03 -12.33
N ILE A 318 10.04 -15.33 -11.71
CA ILE A 318 10.13 -13.88 -11.56
C ILE A 318 11.29 -13.48 -10.66
N VAL A 319 11.57 -14.26 -9.60
CA VAL A 319 12.72 -14.04 -8.70
C VAL A 319 14.04 -14.35 -9.42
N GLU A 320 14.11 -15.43 -10.19
CA GLU A 320 15.28 -15.78 -11.00
C GLU A 320 15.62 -14.67 -12.00
N LEU A 321 14.61 -14.19 -12.74
CA LEU A 321 14.79 -13.10 -13.70
C LEU A 321 15.23 -11.82 -13.01
N ALA A 322 14.57 -11.43 -11.90
CA ALA A 322 14.91 -10.23 -11.16
C ALA A 322 16.37 -10.24 -10.67
N ARG A 323 16.83 -11.35 -10.12
CA ARG A 323 18.24 -11.48 -9.63
C ARG A 323 19.29 -11.43 -10.75
N ASN A 324 18.88 -11.68 -11.99
CA ASN A 324 19.76 -11.61 -13.16
C ASN A 324 19.74 -10.22 -13.84
N GLU A 325 18.87 -9.30 -13.39
CA GLU A 325 18.84 -7.95 -13.93
C GLU A 325 19.91 -7.07 -13.27
N GLN A 326 20.46 -6.17 -14.09
CA GLN A 326 21.42 -5.18 -13.61
C GLN A 326 20.78 -4.29 -12.55
N GLY A 327 21.52 -4.00 -11.48
CA GLY A 327 21.06 -3.19 -10.34
C GLY A 327 20.22 -3.93 -9.32
N CYS A 328 19.77 -5.16 -9.56
CA CYS A 328 19.05 -5.95 -8.55
C CYS A 328 20.03 -6.74 -7.68
N ILE A 329 19.99 -6.53 -6.37
CA ILE A 329 20.86 -7.22 -5.40
C ILE A 329 20.13 -8.31 -4.63
N ALA A 330 18.81 -8.25 -4.54
CA ALA A 330 18.02 -9.27 -3.88
C ALA A 330 16.59 -9.34 -4.44
N ALA A 331 16.02 -10.54 -4.42
CA ALA A 331 14.62 -10.75 -4.73
C ALA A 331 14.06 -11.98 -4.02
N ARG A 332 12.79 -11.90 -3.56
CA ARG A 332 12.07 -13.00 -2.92
C ARG A 332 10.57 -12.87 -3.11
N MET A 333 9.85 -13.99 -3.00
CA MET A 333 8.40 -13.95 -2.88
C MET A 333 7.98 -13.23 -1.58
N THR A 334 6.84 -12.57 -1.57
CA THR A 334 6.25 -11.93 -0.38
C THR A 334 4.79 -12.34 -0.21
N GLY A 335 4.30 -12.37 1.05
CA GLY A 335 2.96 -12.78 1.42
C GLY A 335 2.78 -14.30 1.48
N ALA A 336 1.55 -14.79 1.27
CA ALA A 336 1.21 -16.21 1.43
C ALA A 336 1.87 -17.15 0.42
N GLY A 337 2.40 -16.64 -0.66
CA GLY A 337 2.94 -17.44 -1.76
C GLY A 337 1.86 -18.09 -2.64
N PHE A 338 2.21 -19.19 -3.31
CA PHE A 338 1.35 -19.94 -4.25
C PHE A 338 0.92 -19.14 -5.49
N GLY A 339 1.54 -18.02 -5.78
CA GLY A 339 1.27 -16.96 -6.72
C GLY A 339 1.43 -15.60 -6.05
N GLY A 340 0.82 -14.56 -6.59
CA GLY A 340 0.91 -13.21 -6.02
C GLY A 340 2.20 -12.49 -6.43
N CYS A 341 2.95 -11.95 -5.47
CA CYS A 341 4.09 -11.07 -5.73
C CYS A 341 5.42 -11.61 -5.21
N ALA A 342 6.47 -11.14 -5.84
CA ALA A 342 7.81 -11.04 -5.28
C ALA A 342 8.16 -9.57 -5.01
N LEU A 343 9.13 -9.32 -4.16
CA LEU A 343 9.82 -8.04 -4.02
C LEU A 343 11.24 -8.18 -4.56
N ALA A 344 11.74 -7.11 -5.18
CA ALA A 344 13.11 -6.98 -5.65
C ALA A 344 13.72 -5.70 -5.10
N LEU A 345 14.97 -5.78 -4.63
CA LEU A 345 15.76 -4.65 -4.16
C LEU A 345 16.64 -4.18 -5.30
N VAL A 346 16.31 -3.03 -5.88
CA VAL A 346 16.87 -2.53 -7.14
C VAL A 346 17.49 -1.16 -6.93
N HIS A 347 18.72 -0.98 -7.42
CA HIS A 347 19.41 0.32 -7.39
C HIS A 347 18.64 1.36 -8.20
N ASN A 348 18.54 2.58 -7.68
CA ASN A 348 17.68 3.64 -8.21
C ASN A 348 18.00 4.01 -9.66
N ASP A 349 19.26 3.95 -10.07
CA ASP A 349 19.69 4.24 -11.45
C ASP A 349 19.15 3.23 -12.48
N PHE A 350 18.74 2.03 -12.04
CA PHE A 350 18.29 0.94 -12.93
C PHE A 350 16.79 0.68 -12.87
N LEU A 351 16.01 1.44 -12.08
CA LEU A 351 14.59 1.17 -11.83
C LEU A 351 13.73 1.12 -13.10
N VAL A 352 13.96 2.02 -14.03
CA VAL A 352 13.19 2.09 -15.29
C VAL A 352 13.51 0.88 -16.15
N GLU A 353 14.81 0.66 -16.42
CA GLU A 353 15.30 -0.45 -17.24
C GLU A 353 14.91 -1.81 -16.64
N PHE A 354 15.04 -1.95 -15.32
CA PHE A 354 14.61 -3.15 -14.61
C PHE A 354 13.14 -3.48 -14.87
N LYS A 355 12.23 -2.50 -14.69
CA LYS A 355 10.78 -2.73 -14.89
C LYS A 355 10.45 -3.11 -16.32
N GLU A 356 11.06 -2.46 -17.31
CA GLU A 356 10.86 -2.76 -18.74
C GLU A 356 11.39 -4.14 -19.12
N ASN A 357 12.61 -4.47 -18.72
CA ASN A 357 13.23 -5.76 -18.95
C ASN A 357 12.45 -6.89 -18.29
N MET A 358 12.04 -6.72 -17.04
CA MET A 358 11.24 -7.70 -16.31
C MET A 358 9.90 -7.96 -16.99
N ALA A 359 9.20 -6.91 -17.43
CA ALA A 359 7.92 -7.06 -18.12
C ALA A 359 8.06 -7.89 -19.39
N LYS A 360 9.10 -7.62 -20.19
CA LYS A 360 9.37 -8.35 -21.41
C LYS A 360 9.81 -9.79 -21.14
N LYS A 361 10.87 -9.99 -20.33
CA LYS A 361 11.47 -11.31 -20.08
C LYS A 361 10.49 -12.25 -19.39
N TYR A 362 9.72 -11.76 -18.44
CA TYR A 362 8.73 -12.58 -17.76
C TYR A 362 7.62 -13.05 -18.71
N PHE A 363 7.15 -12.16 -19.61
CA PHE A 363 6.19 -12.54 -20.64
C PHE A 363 6.79 -13.56 -21.61
N ASP A 364 8.01 -13.35 -22.08
CA ASP A 364 8.70 -14.26 -23.02
C ASP A 364 8.87 -15.67 -22.43
N GLU A 365 9.13 -15.77 -21.11
CA GLU A 365 9.37 -17.06 -20.42
C GLU A 365 8.08 -17.76 -19.96
N THR A 366 7.01 -17.01 -19.66
CA THR A 366 5.81 -17.57 -19.03
C THR A 366 4.53 -17.42 -19.85
N GLY A 367 4.51 -16.54 -20.84
CA GLY A 367 3.32 -16.13 -21.58
C GLY A 367 2.34 -15.30 -20.74
N ILE A 368 2.73 -14.84 -19.53
CA ILE A 368 1.88 -14.05 -18.63
C ILE A 368 2.44 -12.62 -18.53
N HIS A 369 1.57 -11.63 -18.71
CA HIS A 369 1.93 -10.24 -18.44
C HIS A 369 2.02 -10.00 -16.93
N GLY A 370 3.24 -9.88 -16.40
CA GLY A 370 3.48 -9.44 -15.02
C GLY A 370 3.26 -7.93 -14.87
N ALA A 371 3.15 -7.47 -13.61
CA ALA A 371 3.14 -6.04 -13.30
C ALA A 371 4.31 -5.72 -12.36
N PHE A 372 5.03 -4.63 -12.66
CA PHE A 372 6.26 -4.24 -11.96
C PHE A 372 6.16 -2.78 -11.56
N PHE A 373 6.11 -2.52 -10.26
CA PHE A 373 5.91 -1.16 -9.76
C PHE A 373 6.72 -0.92 -8.49
N GLU A 374 7.29 0.27 -8.42
CA GLU A 374 8.00 0.75 -7.25
C GLU A 374 7.03 1.05 -6.11
N VAL A 375 7.44 0.74 -4.88
CA VAL A 375 6.68 1.05 -3.68
C VAL A 375 7.56 1.74 -2.65
N SER A 376 6.95 2.62 -1.88
CA SER A 376 7.58 3.29 -0.74
C SER A 376 6.84 3.01 0.56
N ALA A 377 7.57 3.05 1.68
CA ALA A 377 6.96 2.96 2.99
C ALA A 377 6.10 4.20 3.27
N CYS A 378 4.86 3.98 3.70
CA CYS A 378 3.93 5.07 3.97
C CYS A 378 3.29 4.95 5.36
N GLY A 379 2.62 6.04 5.79
CA GLY A 379 1.88 6.06 7.04
C GLY A 379 0.60 5.22 7.00
N GLY A 380 0.07 4.92 8.17
CA GLY A 380 -1.11 4.08 8.37
C GLY A 380 -2.41 4.65 7.81
N PRO A 381 -3.53 3.98 8.11
CA PRO A 381 -4.85 4.39 7.64
C PRO A 381 -5.22 5.76 8.21
N ARG A 382 -5.84 6.60 7.41
CA ARG A 382 -6.12 7.99 7.77
C ARG A 382 -7.28 8.57 7.00
N ARG A 383 -7.91 9.58 7.59
CA ARG A 383 -8.78 10.49 6.86
C ARG A 383 -7.91 11.38 5.97
N LEU A 384 -8.37 11.56 4.75
CA LEU A 384 -7.76 12.49 3.80
C LEU A 384 -8.57 13.79 3.77
N PRO A 385 -7.92 14.94 3.51
CA PRO A 385 -8.65 16.16 3.18
C PRO A 385 -9.53 15.90 1.95
N LYS A 386 -10.62 16.64 1.83
CA LYS A 386 -11.37 16.66 0.56
C LYS A 386 -10.47 17.22 -0.53
N ASP A 387 -10.53 16.63 -1.72
CA ASP A 387 -9.66 17.08 -2.83
C ASP A 387 -9.82 18.58 -3.12
N THR A 388 -11.01 19.14 -2.91
CA THR A 388 -11.30 20.59 -3.02
C THR A 388 -10.63 21.44 -1.92
N GLU A 389 -10.55 20.94 -0.67
CA GLU A 389 -9.88 21.65 0.42
C GLU A 389 -8.35 21.63 0.26
N SER A 390 -7.79 20.48 -0.06
CA SER A 390 -6.36 20.32 -0.28
C SER A 390 -5.87 21.07 -1.55
N LEU A 391 -6.70 21.12 -2.58
CA LEU A 391 -6.38 21.85 -3.80
C LEU A 391 -6.47 23.35 -3.58
N SER A 392 -7.46 23.83 -2.85
CA SER A 392 -7.58 25.25 -2.46
C SER A 392 -6.39 25.69 -1.62
N ASP A 393 -5.98 24.88 -0.62
CA ASP A 393 -4.83 25.19 0.23
C ASP A 393 -3.51 25.16 -0.55
N ALA A 394 -3.37 24.23 -1.49
CA ALA A 394 -2.17 24.14 -2.31
C ALA A 394 -2.10 25.30 -3.33
N ILE A 395 -3.25 25.70 -3.90
CA ILE A 395 -3.34 26.90 -4.75
C ILE A 395 -3.00 28.14 -3.93
N ALA A 396 -3.55 28.26 -2.72
CA ALA A 396 -3.23 29.37 -1.81
C ALA A 396 -1.73 29.43 -1.47
N SER A 397 -1.10 28.28 -1.25
CA SER A 397 0.34 28.17 -1.00
C SER A 397 1.19 28.56 -2.21
N LEU A 398 0.79 28.16 -3.42
CA LEU A 398 1.44 28.57 -4.67
C LEU A 398 1.32 30.07 -4.92
N VAL A 399 0.14 30.62 -4.72
CA VAL A 399 -0.12 32.06 -4.86
C VAL A 399 0.65 32.85 -3.82
N GLN A 400 0.70 32.37 -2.56
CA GLN A 400 1.53 33.00 -1.53
C GLN A 400 3.01 32.98 -1.90
N TYR A 401 3.51 31.86 -2.38
CA TYR A 401 4.89 31.77 -2.86
C TYR A 401 5.18 32.75 -4.01
N ALA A 402 4.25 32.88 -4.96
CA ALA A 402 4.41 33.84 -6.07
C ALA A 402 4.46 35.29 -5.57
N ILE A 403 3.69 35.63 -4.53
CA ILE A 403 3.72 36.94 -3.87
C ILE A 403 5.04 37.12 -3.14
N ASP A 404 5.45 36.19 -2.30
CA ASP A 404 6.70 36.26 -1.52
C ASP A 404 7.95 36.37 -2.42
N SER A 405 7.85 35.84 -3.64
CA SER A 405 8.88 35.89 -4.67
C SER A 405 8.79 37.13 -5.60
N HIS A 406 7.86 38.06 -5.33
CA HIS A 406 7.59 39.26 -6.14
C HIS A 406 7.25 38.94 -7.63
N LEU A 407 6.63 37.83 -7.88
CA LEU A 407 6.19 37.40 -9.22
C LEU A 407 4.77 37.89 -9.55
N ILE A 408 3.97 38.10 -8.51
CA ILE A 408 2.65 38.75 -8.55
C ILE A 408 2.55 39.69 -7.33
N GLU A 409 1.67 40.70 -7.43
CA GLU A 409 1.37 41.58 -6.29
C GLU A 409 0.29 40.95 -5.39
N GLU A 410 0.28 41.40 -4.10
CA GLU A 410 -0.73 40.93 -3.14
C GLU A 410 -2.16 41.22 -3.63
N GLU A 411 -2.35 42.29 -4.37
CA GLU A 411 -3.66 42.70 -4.95
C GLU A 411 -4.19 41.69 -5.96
N ASP A 412 -3.33 40.89 -6.61
CA ASP A 412 -3.68 39.88 -7.61
C ASP A 412 -3.95 38.50 -7.01
N ARG A 413 -3.83 38.35 -5.70
CA ARG A 413 -4.00 37.06 -4.98
C ARG A 413 -5.30 36.34 -5.36
N ILE A 414 -6.44 37.02 -5.15
CA ILE A 414 -7.77 36.43 -5.35
C ILE A 414 -7.99 36.14 -6.83
N TYR A 415 -7.60 37.05 -7.67
CA TYR A 415 -7.69 36.91 -9.13
C TYR A 415 -6.90 35.70 -9.62
N THR A 416 -5.65 35.56 -9.19
CA THR A 416 -4.77 34.43 -9.54
C THR A 416 -5.32 33.11 -9.02
N THR A 417 -5.79 33.09 -7.77
CA THR A 417 -6.42 31.90 -7.15
C THR A 417 -7.64 31.44 -7.93
N ASN A 418 -8.56 32.36 -8.25
CA ASN A 418 -9.80 32.05 -8.98
C ASN A 418 -9.53 31.57 -10.40
N ARG A 419 -8.48 32.02 -11.04
CA ARG A 419 -8.10 31.56 -12.38
C ARG A 419 -7.56 30.16 -12.38
N ILE A 420 -6.73 29.79 -11.38
CA ILE A 420 -6.26 28.43 -11.20
C ILE A 420 -7.46 27.50 -10.96
N LEU A 421 -8.39 27.90 -10.09
CA LEU A 421 -9.61 27.15 -9.81
C LEU A 421 -10.49 26.96 -11.04
N ALA A 422 -10.70 28.01 -11.83
CA ALA A 422 -11.46 27.97 -13.08
C ALA A 422 -10.86 27.00 -14.11
N TYR A 423 -9.53 27.03 -14.26
CA TYR A 423 -8.83 26.14 -15.17
C TYR A 423 -8.97 24.67 -14.76
N LEU A 424 -9.03 24.42 -13.47
CA LEU A 424 -9.20 23.05 -12.91
C LEU A 424 -10.67 22.61 -12.85
N ASN A 425 -11.62 23.41 -13.42
CA ASN A 425 -13.07 23.19 -13.31
C ASN A 425 -13.58 23.05 -11.87
N LEU A 426 -13.01 23.82 -10.95
CA LEU A 426 -13.39 23.84 -9.54
C LEU A 426 -14.25 25.07 -9.23
N ASP A 427 -15.04 24.98 -8.14
CA ASP A 427 -15.90 26.08 -7.70
C ASP A 427 -15.09 27.33 -7.34
N TYR A 428 -15.55 28.48 -7.78
CA TYR A 428 -14.92 29.78 -7.55
C TYR A 428 -15.03 30.25 -6.11
N ILE A 429 -14.03 31.01 -5.67
CA ILE A 429 -14.17 31.93 -4.52
C ILE A 429 -14.80 33.19 -5.08
N ASP A 430 -16.07 33.48 -4.76
CA ASP A 430 -16.82 34.59 -5.32
C ASP A 430 -16.45 35.90 -4.59
N GLU A 431 -15.66 36.77 -5.21
CA GLU A 431 -15.59 38.19 -4.88
C GLU A 431 -15.51 39.03 -6.16
N GLY A 432 -16.63 39.15 -6.86
CA GLY A 432 -17.09 40.31 -7.62
C GLY A 432 -16.15 41.06 -8.55
N THR A 433 -15.14 40.47 -9.22
CA THR A 433 -14.35 41.19 -10.23
C THR A 433 -14.23 40.39 -11.52
N SER A 434 -14.79 40.98 -12.57
CA SER A 434 -14.70 40.50 -13.93
C SER A 434 -13.46 41.05 -14.63
N HIS A 435 -12.51 40.21 -15.00
CA HIS A 435 -11.65 40.42 -16.17
C HIS A 435 -10.98 39.11 -16.60
N PRO A 436 -10.97 38.76 -17.86
CA PRO A 436 -10.35 37.55 -18.38
C PRO A 436 -8.98 37.87 -18.95
N GLU A 437 -7.93 37.48 -18.28
CA GLU A 437 -6.62 37.32 -18.90
C GLU A 437 -5.91 36.04 -18.44
N PRO A 438 -5.04 35.49 -19.28
CA PRO A 438 -4.95 34.06 -19.40
C PRO A 438 -3.97 33.38 -18.43
N LEU A 439 -4.23 32.09 -18.21
CA LEU A 439 -3.41 31.00 -17.71
C LEU A 439 -1.90 31.15 -17.95
N TYR A 440 -1.52 31.87 -19.02
CA TYR A 440 -0.14 32.15 -19.41
C TYR A 440 0.70 32.83 -18.32
N MET A 441 0.14 33.71 -17.48
CA MET A 441 0.91 34.38 -16.44
C MET A 441 1.35 33.43 -15.31
N ILE A 442 0.55 32.42 -14.98
CA ILE A 442 0.89 31.43 -13.95
C ILE A 442 1.88 30.41 -14.51
N LEU A 443 1.64 29.98 -15.75
CA LEU A 443 2.57 29.10 -16.46
C LEU A 443 3.91 29.82 -16.67
N ASP A 444 3.90 31.07 -17.11
CA ASP A 444 5.11 31.90 -17.21
C ASP A 444 5.85 32.04 -15.86
N THR A 445 5.11 32.16 -14.77
CA THR A 445 5.67 32.22 -13.42
C THR A 445 6.36 30.92 -13.04
N ILE A 446 5.69 29.77 -13.28
CA ILE A 446 6.24 28.43 -13.01
C ILE A 446 7.43 28.16 -13.92
N ILE A 447 7.33 28.51 -15.20
CA ILE A 447 8.41 28.32 -16.20
C ILE A 447 9.62 29.17 -15.87
N ASN A 448 9.42 30.45 -15.55
CA ASN A 448 10.51 31.33 -15.16
C ASN A 448 11.15 30.91 -13.86
N TYR A 449 10.38 30.41 -12.90
CA TYR A 449 10.93 29.84 -11.67
C TYR A 449 11.79 28.60 -11.97
N ALA A 450 11.28 27.66 -12.78
CA ALA A 450 12.03 26.47 -13.18
C ALA A 450 13.35 26.82 -13.90
N ALA A 451 13.32 27.84 -14.77
CA ALA A 451 14.52 28.36 -15.43
C ALA A 451 15.50 29.01 -14.46
N ASN A 452 15.00 29.84 -13.52
CA ASN A 452 15.83 30.52 -12.52
C ASN A 452 16.48 29.56 -11.51
N MET A 453 15.82 28.46 -11.22
CA MET A 453 16.34 27.39 -10.36
C MET A 453 17.24 26.40 -11.10
N GLY A 454 17.41 26.55 -12.42
CA GLY A 454 18.23 25.65 -13.24
C GLY A 454 17.61 24.28 -13.49
N ILE A 455 16.30 24.13 -13.27
CA ILE A 455 15.53 22.91 -13.54
C ILE A 455 15.36 22.72 -15.04
N ILE A 456 15.19 23.84 -15.77
CA ILE A 456 15.22 23.89 -17.24
C ILE A 456 16.27 24.91 -17.70
N GLU A 457 16.75 24.77 -18.94
CA GLU A 457 17.60 25.80 -19.54
C GLU A 457 16.79 27.10 -19.71
N ASN A 458 17.40 28.22 -19.42
CA ASN A 458 16.78 29.54 -19.56
C ASN A 458 16.81 30.04 -21.02
N THR A 459 16.24 29.18 -21.92
CA THR A 459 16.08 29.50 -23.35
C THR A 459 14.60 29.52 -23.71
N PRO A 460 14.19 30.30 -24.71
CA PRO A 460 12.80 30.31 -25.17
C PRO A 460 12.29 28.93 -25.55
N GLU A 461 13.11 28.16 -26.24
CA GLU A 461 12.77 26.80 -26.72
C GLU A 461 12.52 25.81 -25.57
N ALA A 462 13.35 25.88 -24.51
CA ALA A 462 13.16 25.05 -23.32
C ALA A 462 11.92 25.46 -22.52
N LYS A 463 11.62 26.75 -22.46
CA LYS A 463 10.41 27.28 -21.82
C LYS A 463 9.15 26.88 -22.57
N ASP A 464 9.14 27.03 -23.90
CA ASP A 464 8.00 26.62 -24.76
C ASP A 464 7.75 25.11 -24.70
N ALA A 465 8.80 24.30 -24.68
CA ALA A 465 8.70 22.85 -24.51
C ALA A 465 8.14 22.47 -23.13
N PHE A 466 8.54 23.16 -22.07
CA PHE A 466 8.05 22.95 -20.72
C PHE A 466 6.59 23.39 -20.58
N ASP A 467 6.20 24.53 -21.17
CA ASP A 467 4.83 25.01 -21.24
C ASP A 467 3.90 24.02 -21.97
N ALA A 468 4.29 23.59 -23.18
CA ALA A 468 3.55 22.59 -23.94
C ALA A 468 3.38 21.29 -23.17
N THR A 469 4.37 20.93 -22.37
CA THR A 469 4.38 19.71 -21.58
C THR A 469 3.49 19.82 -20.35
N ILE A 470 3.54 20.94 -19.62
CA ILE A 470 2.61 21.23 -18.52
C ILE A 470 1.17 21.19 -19.04
N MET A 471 0.90 21.84 -20.17
CA MET A 471 -0.43 21.84 -20.79
C MET A 471 -0.88 20.43 -21.18
N ASN A 472 -0.03 19.59 -21.75
CA ASN A 472 -0.34 18.21 -22.12
C ASN A 472 -0.53 17.29 -20.88
N VAL A 473 0.15 17.56 -19.80
CA VAL A 473 0.04 16.81 -18.54
C VAL A 473 -1.25 17.16 -17.79
N PHE A 474 -1.65 18.45 -17.81
CA PHE A 474 -2.82 18.92 -17.07
C PHE A 474 -4.14 18.63 -17.81
N VAL A 475 -4.15 18.62 -19.14
CA VAL A 475 -5.37 18.43 -19.93
C VAL A 475 -5.89 16.98 -19.95
N PRO A 476 -5.06 15.90 -20.01
CA PRO A 476 -5.57 14.51 -20.08
C PRO A 476 -5.64 13.74 -18.75
N ARG A 477 -4.95 14.16 -17.68
CA ARG A 477 -4.84 13.39 -16.43
C ARG A 477 -4.83 14.25 -15.15
N PRO A 478 -5.83 15.08 -14.88
CA PRO A 478 -5.74 16.07 -13.80
C PRO A 478 -5.55 15.47 -12.41
N SER A 479 -6.24 14.41 -12.07
CA SER A 479 -6.48 14.06 -10.67
C SER A 479 -5.33 13.33 -9.93
N ALA A 480 -4.54 12.49 -10.60
CA ALA A 480 -3.45 11.74 -9.95
C ALA A 480 -2.16 12.53 -9.88
N ILE A 481 -1.78 13.16 -10.99
CA ILE A 481 -0.57 13.97 -11.12
C ILE A 481 -0.67 15.23 -10.26
N ILE A 482 -1.85 15.87 -10.25
CA ILE A 482 -2.14 17.02 -9.41
C ILE A 482 -2.03 16.63 -7.93
N ARG A 483 -2.59 15.51 -7.51
CA ARG A 483 -2.50 15.03 -6.11
C ARG A 483 -1.07 14.80 -5.67
N GLU A 484 -0.24 14.20 -6.51
CA GLU A 484 1.15 13.91 -6.19
C GLU A 484 1.99 15.19 -6.19
N PHE A 485 1.79 16.06 -7.18
CA PHE A 485 2.38 17.38 -7.19
C PHE A 485 2.09 18.17 -5.90
N TYR A 486 0.85 18.14 -5.41
CA TYR A 486 0.48 18.85 -4.18
C TYR A 486 1.05 18.19 -2.93
N SER A 487 1.04 16.86 -2.85
CA SER A 487 1.69 16.14 -1.74
C SER A 487 3.18 16.46 -1.63
N ILE A 488 3.84 16.70 -2.78
CA ILE A 488 5.24 17.06 -2.84
C ILE A 488 5.42 18.56 -2.56
N SER A 489 4.52 19.44 -3.04
CA SER A 489 4.60 20.88 -2.86
C SER A 489 4.45 21.31 -1.40
N GLU A 490 3.67 20.58 -0.61
CA GLU A 490 3.58 20.76 0.85
C GLU A 490 4.94 20.59 1.56
N LYS A 491 5.85 19.84 0.96
CA LYS A 491 7.17 19.52 1.53
C LYS A 491 8.30 20.33 0.90
N SER A 492 8.22 20.62 -0.38
CA SER A 492 9.23 21.38 -1.14
C SER A 492 8.73 21.80 -2.52
N SER A 493 8.62 23.09 -2.75
CA SER A 493 8.25 23.66 -4.05
C SER A 493 9.21 23.23 -5.17
N THR A 494 10.50 23.11 -4.85
CA THR A 494 11.54 22.67 -5.80
C THR A 494 11.30 21.22 -6.24
N LYS A 495 11.04 20.32 -5.30
CA LYS A 495 10.74 18.89 -5.61
C LYS A 495 9.44 18.74 -6.37
N ALA A 496 8.44 19.57 -6.11
CA ALA A 496 7.19 19.56 -6.85
C ALA A 496 7.38 19.93 -8.33
N LEU A 497 8.24 20.91 -8.60
CA LEU A 497 8.60 21.30 -9.96
C LEU A 497 9.46 20.24 -10.65
N GLU A 498 10.42 19.62 -9.95
CA GLU A 498 11.18 18.46 -10.44
C GLU A 498 10.26 17.29 -10.81
N TYR A 499 9.25 17.05 -10.00
CA TYR A 499 8.24 16.01 -10.26
C TYR A 499 7.46 16.29 -11.55
N LEU A 500 6.97 17.50 -11.76
CA LEU A 500 6.30 17.90 -13.00
C LEU A 500 7.23 17.78 -14.21
N TYR A 501 8.47 18.20 -14.07
CA TYR A 501 9.48 18.09 -15.11
C TYR A 501 9.74 16.61 -15.48
N ASN A 502 9.93 15.74 -14.50
CA ASN A 502 10.17 14.30 -14.73
C ASN A 502 8.97 13.60 -15.38
N ILE A 503 7.74 13.97 -15.02
CA ILE A 503 6.54 13.46 -15.69
C ILE A 503 6.51 13.94 -17.14
N SER A 504 6.92 15.18 -17.39
CA SER A 504 6.98 15.74 -18.73
C SER A 504 7.92 14.97 -19.65
N LEU A 505 9.06 14.54 -19.12
CA LEU A 505 10.00 13.71 -19.86
C LEU A 505 9.48 12.29 -20.14
N SER A 506 8.65 11.75 -19.23
CA SER A 506 8.07 10.41 -19.39
C SER A 506 6.84 10.36 -20.30
N SER A 507 6.18 11.49 -20.57
CA SER A 507 5.00 11.57 -21.46
C SER A 507 5.35 11.62 -22.95
N ASN A 508 6.60 11.73 -23.33
CA ASN A 508 7.06 11.64 -24.71
C ASN A 508 7.14 10.19 -25.26
N TYR A 509 6.64 9.20 -24.50
CA TYR A 509 6.54 7.80 -24.87
C TYR A 509 5.09 7.27 -24.82
N ILE A 510 4.14 7.98 -25.41
CA ILE A 510 2.82 7.43 -25.79
C ILE A 510 2.54 7.77 -27.25
#